data_6dafd478867ba5187b3d742825318792
#
_entry.id   6dafd478867ba5187b3d742825318792
#
_cell.length_a   1.000
_cell.length_b   1.000
_cell.length_c   1.000
_cell.angle_alpha   90.00
_cell.angle_beta   90.00
_cell.angle_gamma   90.00
#
_symmetry.space_group_name_H-M   'P 1'
#
loop_
_entity.id
_entity.type
_entity.pdbx_description
1 polymer ?
#
loop_
_entity_poly.entity_id
_entity_poly.type
_entity_poly.pdbx_seq_one_letter_code
_entity_poly.pdbx_strand_id
1 'polypeptide(L)'
;MRARGASPAGQAGITMSELTRAGTPAPRGIAFLLAALAALGPFAIDTYLPSFPEIGARLAASPLAVQQTLSAYLLPFALMTLWHGALADALGRRRVVLVAVAVFGLASLSCAFATRIEHLWILRAVQGISAGAGMVVSRAIVRDLFDGPPAQRLMAQITMMFAFAPALAPLIGGWLQSFFGWRSPFVFLALLAASLTLACYRLLPETLPPDKRQSLRPSYLLSTYRRVLSTPRFLYVCGAIALNFAGFFLYVLSAPMFLMTHLGVSETGFLWLFGPSMSGLLTGSWISGRVAGHLSRPRTLAAGYGLMGFAACGNLLLNALLPPGLPWSVAPIFFYTCGMALAVPTLTLYALDPYGAQRGLAASCQTFLQAALNGIVAAALAPLLWHSTRHLAAGMAGLLALGALGALLHHRRVSAEAGAPPPQPSPPPQETP
;
A
#
# COMPACT_ATOMS: atom_id res chain seq x y z
N MET A 1 1.07 35.87 55.74
CA MET A 1 2.07 35.55 54.74
C MET A 1 1.92 34.07 54.36
N ARG A 2 1.23 33.80 53.27
CA ARG A 2 1.10 32.42 52.71
C ARG A 2 1.76 32.49 51.31
N ALA A 3 2.87 31.77 51.16
CA ALA A 3 3.58 31.64 49.90
C ALA A 3 2.75 30.81 48.91
N ARG A 4 2.40 31.37 47.77
CA ARG A 4 1.86 30.66 46.62
C ARG A 4 3.03 29.97 45.91
N GLY A 5 3.06 28.64 45.95
CA GLY A 5 3.94 27.82 45.16
C GLY A 5 3.60 27.95 43.66
N ALA A 6 4.54 28.38 42.90
CA ALA A 6 4.47 28.39 41.45
C ALA A 6 4.54 26.96 40.93
N SER A 7 3.51 26.55 40.15
CA SER A 7 3.47 25.32 39.38
C SER A 7 4.44 25.46 38.17
N PRO A 8 5.24 24.43 37.84
CA PRO A 8 6.11 24.52 36.68
C PRO A 8 5.32 24.51 35.37
N ALA A 9 5.69 25.45 34.53
CA ALA A 9 5.09 25.67 33.20
C ALA A 9 5.11 24.43 32.31
N GLY A 10 3.96 24.02 31.87
CA GLY A 10 3.48 23.72 30.57
C GLY A 10 4.34 22.86 29.62
N GLN A 11 4.16 21.56 29.70
CA GLN A 11 4.23 20.74 28.46
C GLN A 11 2.94 21.04 27.69
N ALA A 12 3.06 21.76 26.58
CA ALA A 12 1.98 22.01 25.63
C ALA A 12 1.68 20.74 24.81
N GLY A 13 1.18 19.71 25.46
CA GLY A 13 0.58 18.54 24.84
C GLY A 13 -0.90 18.82 24.62
N ILE A 14 -1.36 18.71 23.38
CA ILE A 14 -2.78 18.74 23.04
C ILE A 14 -3.49 17.69 23.88
N THR A 15 -4.50 18.09 24.67
CA THR A 15 -5.24 17.14 25.52
C THR A 15 -6.28 16.37 24.71
N MET A 16 -6.58 15.13 25.14
CA MET A 16 -7.63 14.30 24.50
C MET A 16 -9.00 15.03 24.42
N SER A 17 -9.32 15.87 25.42
CA SER A 17 -10.56 16.65 25.44
C SER A 17 -10.64 17.73 24.37
N GLU A 18 -9.50 18.23 23.89
CA GLU A 18 -9.42 19.21 22.80
C GLU A 18 -9.58 18.54 21.43
N LEU A 19 -9.22 17.26 21.30
CA LEU A 19 -9.30 16.48 20.07
C LEU A 19 -10.70 15.89 19.83
N THR A 20 -11.47 15.60 20.90
CA THR A 20 -12.74 14.86 20.82
C THR A 20 -13.99 15.76 20.79
N ARG A 21 -13.86 17.07 20.72
CA ARG A 21 -15.04 17.94 20.53
C ARG A 21 -15.70 17.65 19.17
N ALA A 22 -16.91 17.11 19.23
CA ALA A 22 -17.71 16.80 18.06
C ALA A 22 -17.82 18.01 17.13
N GLY A 23 -17.37 17.85 15.87
CA GLY A 23 -17.44 18.88 14.83
C GLY A 23 -16.18 19.76 14.64
N THR A 24 -15.18 19.68 15.51
CA THR A 24 -13.90 20.41 15.28
C THR A 24 -13.04 19.70 14.23
N PRO A 25 -12.48 20.44 13.25
CA PRO A 25 -11.52 19.85 12.33
C PRO A 25 -10.28 19.34 13.09
N ALA A 26 -9.77 18.18 12.65
CA ALA A 26 -8.54 17.63 13.24
C ALA A 26 -7.42 18.71 13.24
N PRO A 27 -6.66 18.84 14.33
CA PRO A 27 -5.51 19.73 14.33
C PRO A 27 -4.61 19.41 13.13
N ARG A 28 -4.30 20.41 12.32
CA ARG A 28 -3.54 20.27 11.07
C ARG A 28 -2.26 19.46 11.24
N GLY A 29 -1.61 19.59 12.39
CA GLY A 29 -0.38 18.84 12.72
C GLY A 29 -0.61 17.33 12.83
N ILE A 30 -1.70 16.87 13.46
CA ILE A 30 -2.02 15.43 13.57
C ILE A 30 -2.41 14.86 12.21
N ALA A 31 -3.21 15.57 11.42
CA ALA A 31 -3.59 15.15 10.08
C ALA A 31 -2.37 14.91 9.18
N PHE A 32 -1.45 15.88 9.16
CA PHE A 32 -0.20 15.76 8.39
C PHE A 32 0.68 14.62 8.91
N LEU A 33 0.82 14.47 10.23
CA LEU A 33 1.62 13.41 10.85
C LEU A 33 1.10 12.01 10.45
N LEU A 34 -0.21 11.77 10.58
CA LEU A 34 -0.81 10.47 10.23
C LEU A 34 -0.67 10.16 8.73
N ALA A 35 -0.80 11.16 7.89
CA ALA A 35 -0.61 11.03 6.45
C ALA A 35 0.86 10.76 6.08
N ALA A 36 1.81 11.43 6.72
CA ALA A 36 3.25 11.20 6.52
C ALA A 36 3.68 9.81 7.01
N LEU A 37 3.14 9.34 8.14
CA LEU A 37 3.34 7.96 8.61
C LEU A 37 2.85 6.92 7.60
N ALA A 38 1.70 7.15 6.97
CA ALA A 38 1.17 6.25 5.96
C ALA A 38 2.01 6.23 4.67
N ALA A 39 2.63 7.36 4.31
CA ALA A 39 3.48 7.50 3.14
C ALA A 39 4.87 6.87 3.29
N LEU A 40 5.32 6.56 4.51
CA LEU A 40 6.67 6.05 4.78
C LEU A 40 6.98 4.75 4.00
N GLY A 41 5.99 3.86 3.87
CA GLY A 41 6.12 2.60 3.13
C GLY A 41 6.43 2.81 1.64
N PRO A 42 5.60 3.53 0.88
CA PRO A 42 5.90 3.90 -0.51
C PRO A 42 7.23 4.63 -0.67
N PHE A 43 7.55 5.60 0.19
CA PHE A 43 8.85 6.27 0.16
C PHE A 43 10.01 5.27 0.28
N ALA A 44 9.91 4.27 1.14
CA ALA A 44 10.94 3.25 1.30
C ALA A 44 11.11 2.36 0.06
N ILE A 45 10.08 2.20 -0.76
CA ILE A 45 10.15 1.40 -1.99
C ILE A 45 10.72 2.23 -3.14
N ASP A 46 10.21 3.44 -3.33
CA ASP A 46 10.39 4.15 -4.59
C ASP A 46 11.59 5.13 -4.57
N THR A 47 12.00 5.64 -3.39
CA THR A 47 13.10 6.62 -3.30
C THR A 47 14.45 6.08 -3.75
N TYR A 48 14.74 4.79 -3.55
CA TYR A 48 16.07 4.24 -3.88
C TYR A 48 16.12 3.50 -5.23
N LEU A 49 15.00 3.38 -5.96
CA LEU A 49 14.95 2.76 -7.29
C LEU A 49 15.97 3.38 -8.28
N PRO A 50 16.14 4.72 -8.35
CA PRO A 50 17.14 5.32 -9.22
C PRO A 50 18.58 4.92 -8.88
N SER A 51 18.83 4.47 -7.65
CA SER A 51 20.17 4.07 -7.18
C SER A 51 20.57 2.64 -7.55
N PHE A 52 19.68 1.84 -8.16
CA PHE A 52 19.95 0.42 -8.45
C PHE A 52 21.22 0.17 -9.24
N PRO A 53 21.50 0.88 -10.34
CA PRO A 53 22.73 0.67 -11.10
C PRO A 53 24.00 0.92 -10.26
N GLU A 54 24.02 2.01 -9.46
CA GLU A 54 25.16 2.33 -8.63
C GLU A 54 25.33 1.35 -7.46
N ILE A 55 24.22 0.90 -6.83
CA ILE A 55 24.26 -0.15 -5.81
C ILE A 55 24.90 -1.42 -6.39
N GLY A 56 24.50 -1.83 -7.59
CA GLY A 56 25.08 -2.99 -8.27
C GLY A 56 26.59 -2.83 -8.49
N ALA A 57 26.99 -1.68 -9.03
CA ALA A 57 28.40 -1.38 -9.29
C ALA A 57 29.25 -1.30 -8.02
N ARG A 58 28.76 -0.59 -6.99
CA ARG A 58 29.51 -0.36 -5.72
C ARG A 58 29.60 -1.58 -4.81
N LEU A 59 28.58 -2.45 -4.82
CA LEU A 59 28.54 -3.66 -4.01
C LEU A 59 28.91 -4.91 -4.79
N ALA A 60 29.39 -4.78 -6.05
CA ALA A 60 29.71 -5.88 -6.95
C ALA A 60 28.56 -6.91 -7.04
N ALA A 61 27.31 -6.42 -7.09
CA ALA A 61 26.10 -7.21 -7.06
C ALA A 61 25.42 -7.27 -8.44
N SER A 62 24.88 -8.43 -8.80
CA SER A 62 24.12 -8.57 -10.03
C SER A 62 22.80 -7.76 -9.96
N PRO A 63 22.22 -7.36 -11.10
CA PRO A 63 20.91 -6.70 -11.12
C PRO A 63 19.83 -7.48 -10.37
N LEU A 64 19.84 -8.81 -10.45
CA LEU A 64 18.96 -9.69 -9.69
C LEU A 64 19.18 -9.56 -8.18
N ALA A 65 20.43 -9.54 -7.73
CA ALA A 65 20.75 -9.40 -6.30
C ALA A 65 20.29 -8.04 -5.75
N VAL A 66 20.41 -6.97 -6.53
CA VAL A 66 19.88 -5.65 -6.16
C VAL A 66 18.34 -5.68 -6.11
N GLN A 67 17.68 -6.28 -7.11
CA GLN A 67 16.22 -6.43 -7.13
C GLN A 67 15.70 -7.20 -5.91
N GLN A 68 16.42 -8.22 -5.43
CA GLN A 68 16.00 -8.98 -4.24
C GLN A 68 15.94 -8.12 -2.96
N THR A 69 16.54 -6.94 -2.94
CA THR A 69 16.36 -5.98 -1.83
C THR A 69 14.93 -5.47 -1.72
N LEU A 70 14.19 -5.37 -2.86
CA LEU A 70 12.75 -5.05 -2.85
C LEU A 70 11.92 -6.21 -2.29
N SER A 71 12.22 -7.43 -2.70
CA SER A 71 11.53 -8.63 -2.20
C SER A 71 11.76 -8.82 -0.71
N ALA A 72 13.02 -8.61 -0.26
CA ALA A 72 13.40 -8.64 1.14
C ALA A 72 12.65 -7.62 2.00
N TYR A 73 12.23 -6.49 1.42
CA TYR A 73 11.36 -5.53 2.07
C TYR A 73 9.87 -5.92 2.00
N LEU A 74 9.37 -6.25 0.79
CA LEU A 74 7.93 -6.42 0.52
C LEU A 74 7.34 -7.65 1.21
N LEU A 75 8.06 -8.77 1.28
CA LEU A 75 7.55 -10.01 1.88
C LEU A 75 7.37 -9.88 3.42
N PRO A 76 8.37 -9.39 4.19
CA PRO A 76 8.15 -9.10 5.62
C PRO A 76 7.12 -8.00 5.87
N PHE A 77 7.07 -6.96 5.02
CA PHE A 77 6.04 -5.94 5.07
C PHE A 77 4.64 -6.56 4.94
N ALA A 78 4.44 -7.41 3.94
CA ALA A 78 3.17 -8.12 3.76
C ALA A 78 2.77 -8.90 5.02
N LEU A 79 3.68 -9.73 5.53
CA LEU A 79 3.41 -10.53 6.73
C LEU A 79 3.01 -9.65 7.92
N MET A 80 3.72 -8.55 8.13
CA MET A 80 3.49 -7.66 9.27
C MET A 80 2.22 -6.82 9.15
N THR A 81 1.63 -6.67 7.95
CA THR A 81 0.31 -6.02 7.82
C THR A 81 -0.80 -6.76 8.56
N LEU A 82 -0.67 -8.07 8.75
CA LEU A 82 -1.58 -8.88 9.55
C LEU A 82 -1.42 -8.63 11.05
N TRP A 83 -0.21 -8.29 11.50
CA TRP A 83 0.11 -8.21 12.93
C TRP A 83 0.07 -6.79 13.51
N HIS A 84 0.38 -5.76 12.71
CA HIS A 84 0.47 -4.39 13.22
C HIS A 84 -0.81 -3.89 13.89
N GLY A 85 -1.99 -4.24 13.34
CA GLY A 85 -3.26 -3.89 13.96
C GLY A 85 -3.42 -4.51 15.37
N ALA A 86 -3.23 -5.82 15.45
CA ALA A 86 -3.35 -6.57 16.70
C ALA A 86 -2.29 -6.14 17.74
N LEU A 87 -1.05 -5.87 17.31
CA LEU A 87 -0.01 -5.33 18.18
C LEU A 87 -0.41 -3.96 18.75
N ALA A 88 -0.97 -3.09 17.89
CA ALA A 88 -1.41 -1.77 18.32
C ALA A 88 -2.66 -1.82 19.23
N ASP A 89 -3.53 -2.82 19.05
CA ASP A 89 -4.66 -3.08 19.95
C ASP A 89 -4.22 -3.64 21.32
N ALA A 90 -3.11 -4.38 21.34
CA ALA A 90 -2.61 -4.98 22.58
C ALA A 90 -1.65 -4.07 23.37
N LEU A 91 -0.73 -3.39 22.68
CA LEU A 91 0.35 -2.63 23.31
C LEU A 91 0.08 -1.12 23.39
N GLY A 92 -0.95 -0.64 22.70
CA GLY A 92 -1.28 0.77 22.54
C GLY A 92 -0.78 1.34 21.21
N ARG A 93 -1.56 2.29 20.65
CA ARG A 93 -1.32 2.89 19.31
C ARG A 93 0.00 3.63 19.27
N ARG A 94 0.19 4.55 20.20
CA ARG A 94 1.37 5.42 20.27
C ARG A 94 2.66 4.62 20.41
N ARG A 95 2.67 3.63 21.29
CA ARG A 95 3.87 2.82 21.58
C ARG A 95 4.31 2.05 20.33
N VAL A 96 3.37 1.40 19.62
CA VAL A 96 3.68 0.59 18.44
C VAL A 96 4.21 1.48 17.30
N VAL A 97 3.61 2.65 17.06
CA VAL A 97 4.09 3.59 16.02
C VAL A 97 5.49 4.08 16.36
N LEU A 98 5.75 4.54 17.58
CA LEU A 98 7.06 5.04 17.99
C LEU A 98 8.17 4.00 17.81
N VAL A 99 7.95 2.79 18.29
CA VAL A 99 8.94 1.70 18.16
C VAL A 99 9.16 1.34 16.70
N ALA A 100 8.10 1.18 15.93
CA ALA A 100 8.19 0.77 14.54
C ALA A 100 8.93 1.83 13.68
N VAL A 101 8.57 3.12 13.81
CA VAL A 101 9.22 4.20 13.05
C VAL A 101 10.68 4.39 13.47
N ALA A 102 11.00 4.24 14.76
CA ALA A 102 12.39 4.29 15.23
C ALA A 102 13.22 3.12 14.68
N VAL A 103 12.67 1.88 14.71
CA VAL A 103 13.35 0.70 14.11
C VAL A 103 13.54 0.89 12.61
N PHE A 104 12.54 1.40 11.90
CA PHE A 104 12.65 1.72 10.48
C PHE A 104 13.77 2.75 10.21
N GLY A 105 13.85 3.81 11.03
CA GLY A 105 14.89 4.84 10.90
C GLY A 105 16.29 4.29 11.13
N LEU A 106 16.48 3.48 12.17
CA LEU A 106 17.75 2.82 12.46
C LEU A 106 18.16 1.85 11.34
N ALA A 107 17.23 1.04 10.84
CA ALA A 107 17.48 0.15 9.71
C ALA A 107 17.83 0.94 8.44
N SER A 108 17.14 2.07 8.20
CA SER A 108 17.44 2.95 7.06
C SER A 108 18.85 3.53 7.18
N LEU A 109 19.23 4.05 8.34
CA LEU A 109 20.57 4.56 8.57
C LEU A 109 21.62 3.46 8.36
N SER A 110 21.38 2.26 8.88
CA SER A 110 22.27 1.11 8.70
C SER A 110 22.42 0.71 7.23
N CYS A 111 21.37 0.82 6.41
CA CYS A 111 21.46 0.59 4.95
C CYS A 111 22.49 1.51 4.28
N ALA A 112 22.62 2.77 4.74
CA ALA A 112 23.61 3.70 4.21
C ALA A 112 25.05 3.27 4.47
N PHE A 113 25.30 2.43 5.48
CA PHE A 113 26.61 1.88 5.81
C PHE A 113 26.84 0.46 5.27
N ALA A 114 25.93 -0.06 4.47
CA ALA A 114 26.09 -1.38 3.88
C ALA A 114 27.33 -1.44 2.96
N THR A 115 28.12 -2.50 3.11
CA THR A 115 29.34 -2.78 2.34
C THR A 115 29.20 -4.01 1.45
N ARG A 116 28.12 -4.78 1.63
CA ARG A 116 27.78 -5.99 0.87
C ARG A 116 26.28 -6.02 0.63
N ILE A 117 25.85 -6.68 -0.43
CA ILE A 117 24.42 -6.75 -0.79
C ILE A 117 23.58 -7.52 0.24
N GLU A 118 24.16 -8.50 0.93
CA GLU A 118 23.50 -9.27 1.98
C GLU A 118 23.11 -8.38 3.17
N HIS A 119 23.93 -7.37 3.50
CA HIS A 119 23.59 -6.39 4.53
C HIS A 119 22.30 -5.64 4.14
N LEU A 120 22.18 -5.23 2.87
CA LEU A 120 20.96 -4.58 2.39
C LEU A 120 19.75 -5.51 2.48
N TRP A 121 19.87 -6.80 2.14
CA TRP A 121 18.75 -7.74 2.25
C TRP A 121 18.21 -7.82 3.68
N ILE A 122 19.10 -8.01 4.66
CA ILE A 122 18.72 -8.12 6.07
C ILE A 122 18.09 -6.81 6.56
N LEU A 123 18.73 -5.68 6.28
CA LEU A 123 18.26 -4.37 6.74
C LEU A 123 16.95 -3.95 6.06
N ARG A 124 16.78 -4.30 4.78
CA ARG A 124 15.52 -4.13 4.05
C ARG A 124 14.39 -4.99 4.63
N ALA A 125 14.70 -6.22 5.09
CA ALA A 125 13.72 -7.04 5.79
C ALA A 125 13.29 -6.38 7.12
N VAL A 126 14.22 -5.82 7.90
CA VAL A 126 13.90 -5.07 9.13
C VAL A 126 13.06 -3.81 8.83
N GLN A 127 13.40 -3.07 7.76
CA GLN A 127 12.56 -1.95 7.30
C GLN A 127 11.15 -2.44 6.92
N GLY A 128 11.02 -3.56 6.20
CA GLY A 128 9.73 -4.14 5.83
C GLY A 128 8.88 -4.53 7.04
N ILE A 129 9.50 -5.19 8.04
CA ILE A 129 8.85 -5.55 9.31
C ILE A 129 8.23 -4.31 9.98
N SER A 130 8.89 -3.18 9.94
CA SER A 130 8.51 -1.98 10.70
C SER A 130 7.63 -0.98 9.92
N ALA A 131 7.79 -0.88 8.60
CA ALA A 131 7.18 0.16 7.78
C ALA A 131 5.64 0.16 7.78
N GLY A 132 5.02 -1.03 7.84
CA GLY A 132 3.56 -1.18 7.75
C GLY A 132 2.79 -0.60 8.95
N ALA A 133 3.45 -0.44 10.10
CA ALA A 133 2.81 0.09 11.31
C ALA A 133 2.26 1.50 11.09
N GLY A 134 3.01 2.37 10.41
CA GLY A 134 2.59 3.73 10.11
C GLY A 134 1.24 3.77 9.38
N MET A 135 1.08 2.99 8.33
CA MET A 135 -0.15 2.96 7.53
C MET A 135 -1.34 2.34 8.30
N VAL A 136 -1.12 1.19 8.97
CA VAL A 136 -2.19 0.45 9.64
C VAL A 136 -2.69 1.22 10.86
N VAL A 137 -1.76 1.69 11.70
CA VAL A 137 -2.10 2.33 12.97
C VAL A 137 -2.64 3.75 12.78
N SER A 138 -2.18 4.50 11.77
CA SER A 138 -2.75 5.82 11.44
C SER A 138 -4.25 5.73 11.17
N ARG A 139 -4.71 4.74 10.41
CA ARG A 139 -6.13 4.52 10.13
C ARG A 139 -6.92 4.15 11.40
N ALA A 140 -6.31 3.42 12.33
CA ALA A 140 -6.93 3.10 13.60
C ALA A 140 -7.06 4.35 14.49
N ILE A 141 -6.01 5.16 14.58
CA ILE A 141 -6.01 6.43 15.34
C ILE A 141 -7.09 7.38 14.83
N VAL A 142 -7.29 7.47 13.50
CA VAL A 142 -8.38 8.31 12.96
C VAL A 142 -9.74 7.86 13.49
N ARG A 143 -9.99 6.56 13.54
CA ARG A 143 -11.25 5.99 14.05
C ARG A 143 -11.39 6.11 15.56
N ASP A 144 -10.27 6.15 16.29
CA ASP A 144 -10.29 6.33 17.74
C ASP A 144 -10.59 7.79 18.14
N LEU A 145 -10.20 8.77 17.29
CA LEU A 145 -10.27 10.19 17.62
C LEU A 145 -11.43 10.93 16.95
N PHE A 146 -11.91 10.45 15.80
CA PHE A 146 -12.87 11.17 14.96
C PHE A 146 -13.97 10.26 14.47
N ASP A 147 -15.22 10.79 14.47
CA ASP A 147 -16.40 10.17 13.89
C ASP A 147 -16.95 11.01 12.73
N GLY A 148 -17.75 10.38 11.86
CA GLY A 148 -18.50 11.06 10.81
C GLY A 148 -17.64 11.83 9.80
N PRO A 149 -18.05 13.05 9.37
CA PRO A 149 -17.37 13.79 8.32
C PRO A 149 -15.90 14.16 8.59
N PRO A 150 -15.46 14.52 9.82
CA PRO A 150 -14.04 14.76 10.13
C PRO A 150 -13.16 13.52 9.92
N ALA A 151 -13.62 12.35 10.36
CA ALA A 151 -12.90 11.09 10.15
C ALA A 151 -12.75 10.77 8.66
N GLN A 152 -13.83 10.96 7.89
CA GLN A 152 -13.83 10.73 6.44
C GLN A 152 -12.86 11.66 5.72
N ARG A 153 -12.83 12.95 6.06
CA ARG A 153 -11.90 13.93 5.48
C ARG A 153 -10.44 13.54 5.77
N LEU A 154 -10.14 13.16 7.00
CA LEU A 154 -8.79 12.78 7.40
C LEU A 154 -8.34 11.48 6.71
N MET A 155 -9.22 10.48 6.61
CA MET A 155 -8.95 9.27 5.84
C MET A 155 -8.68 9.57 4.36
N ALA A 156 -9.43 10.50 3.76
CA ALA A 156 -9.20 10.94 2.39
C ALA A 156 -7.82 11.62 2.23
N GLN A 157 -7.42 12.47 3.17
CA GLN A 157 -6.09 13.11 3.17
C GLN A 157 -4.95 12.07 3.27
N ILE A 158 -5.08 11.09 4.18
CA ILE A 158 -4.12 9.99 4.32
C ILE A 158 -4.01 9.21 3.01
N THR A 159 -5.14 8.87 2.39
CA THR A 159 -5.17 8.14 1.13
C THR A 159 -4.56 8.96 -0.01
N MET A 160 -4.83 10.26 -0.06
CA MET A 160 -4.25 11.17 -1.05
C MET A 160 -2.73 11.25 -0.92
N MET A 161 -2.20 11.44 0.29
CA MET A 161 -0.74 11.48 0.51
C MET A 161 -0.07 10.14 0.18
N PHE A 162 -0.71 9.03 0.53
CA PHE A 162 -0.25 7.70 0.13
C PHE A 162 -0.19 7.56 -1.40
N ALA A 163 -1.19 8.08 -2.13
CA ALA A 163 -1.22 8.04 -3.59
C ALA A 163 -0.16 8.94 -4.24
N PHE A 164 0.18 10.09 -3.64
CA PHE A 164 1.22 10.99 -4.17
C PHE A 164 2.65 10.53 -3.86
N ALA A 165 2.85 9.73 -2.81
CA ALA A 165 4.17 9.28 -2.38
C ALA A 165 4.97 8.60 -3.50
N PRO A 166 4.42 7.67 -4.31
CA PRO A 166 5.14 7.04 -5.41
C PRO A 166 5.58 8.00 -6.54
N ALA A 167 4.93 9.16 -6.70
CA ALA A 167 5.36 10.15 -7.67
C ALA A 167 6.53 10.99 -7.16
N LEU A 168 6.49 11.36 -5.87
CA LEU A 168 7.50 12.21 -5.25
C LEU A 168 8.77 11.45 -4.87
N ALA A 169 8.61 10.20 -4.41
CA ALA A 169 9.73 9.43 -3.88
C ALA A 169 10.84 9.17 -4.91
N PRO A 170 10.58 8.71 -6.14
CA PRO A 170 11.64 8.50 -7.13
C PRO A 170 12.24 9.83 -7.62
N LEU A 171 11.46 10.92 -7.66
CA LEU A 171 11.97 12.24 -8.04
C LEU A 171 12.99 12.74 -7.01
N ILE A 172 12.63 12.67 -5.72
CA ILE A 172 13.54 12.99 -4.62
C ILE A 172 14.74 12.05 -4.64
N GLY A 173 14.50 10.75 -4.85
CA GLY A 173 15.53 9.74 -4.91
C GLY A 173 16.52 9.95 -6.05
N GLY A 174 16.04 10.29 -7.24
CA GLY A 174 16.88 10.59 -8.40
C GLY A 174 17.78 11.79 -8.17
N TRP A 175 17.26 12.87 -7.57
CA TRP A 175 18.08 14.03 -7.20
C TRP A 175 19.09 13.68 -6.11
N LEU A 176 18.68 13.02 -5.05
CA LEU A 176 19.60 12.58 -3.99
C LEU A 176 20.70 11.70 -4.56
N GLN A 177 20.34 10.76 -5.44
CA GLN A 177 21.28 9.88 -6.12
C GLN A 177 22.30 10.66 -6.95
N SER A 178 21.85 11.60 -7.79
CA SER A 178 22.73 12.34 -8.70
C SER A 178 23.70 13.29 -7.98
N PHE A 179 23.34 13.86 -6.81
CA PHE A 179 24.20 14.76 -6.07
C PHE A 179 25.03 14.08 -4.98
N PHE A 180 24.51 13.05 -4.33
CA PHE A 180 25.11 12.48 -3.11
C PHE A 180 25.34 10.95 -3.19
N GLY A 181 24.99 10.32 -4.34
CA GLY A 181 25.15 8.88 -4.57
C GLY A 181 24.12 8.00 -3.86
N TRP A 182 24.23 6.69 -4.06
CA TRP A 182 23.23 5.68 -3.70
C TRP A 182 22.92 5.54 -2.21
N ARG A 183 23.78 6.04 -1.33
CA ARG A 183 23.56 5.98 0.13
C ARG A 183 22.60 7.06 0.60
N SER A 184 22.47 8.16 -0.13
CA SER A 184 21.69 9.33 0.27
C SER A 184 20.19 9.07 0.40
N PRO A 185 19.51 8.26 -0.44
CA PRO A 185 18.12 7.90 -0.21
C PRO A 185 17.89 7.22 1.14
N PHE A 186 18.82 6.37 1.59
CA PHE A 186 18.70 5.72 2.90
C PHE A 186 18.93 6.70 4.05
N VAL A 187 19.85 7.64 3.92
CA VAL A 187 20.03 8.72 4.89
C VAL A 187 18.80 9.61 4.96
N PHE A 188 18.22 9.96 3.82
CA PHE A 188 16.96 10.71 3.74
C PHE A 188 15.83 10.00 4.47
N LEU A 189 15.65 8.68 4.22
CA LEU A 189 14.65 7.87 4.91
C LEU A 189 14.89 7.81 6.43
N ALA A 190 16.15 7.74 6.86
CA ALA A 190 16.50 7.77 8.28
C ALA A 190 16.15 9.11 8.92
N LEU A 191 16.47 10.22 8.27
CA LEU A 191 16.13 11.58 8.75
C LEU A 191 14.61 11.80 8.77
N LEU A 192 13.90 11.35 7.75
CA LEU A 192 12.45 11.39 7.70
C LEU A 192 11.85 10.61 8.87
N ALA A 193 12.31 9.39 9.11
CA ALA A 193 11.86 8.54 10.21
C ALA A 193 12.20 9.14 11.58
N ALA A 194 13.37 9.74 11.76
CA ALA A 194 13.76 10.44 13.00
C ALA A 194 12.83 11.63 13.26
N SER A 195 12.54 12.42 12.22
CA SER A 195 11.61 13.56 12.30
C SER A 195 10.20 13.12 12.66
N LEU A 196 9.71 12.03 12.03
CA LEU A 196 8.40 11.44 12.33
C LEU A 196 8.36 10.84 13.75
N THR A 197 9.42 10.18 14.20
CA THR A 197 9.53 9.65 15.58
C THR A 197 9.45 10.78 16.59
N LEU A 198 10.18 11.88 16.38
CA LEU A 198 10.13 13.06 17.24
C LEU A 198 8.76 13.71 17.23
N ALA A 199 8.15 13.86 16.07
CA ALA A 199 6.80 14.40 15.92
C ALA A 199 5.74 13.50 16.61
N CYS A 200 5.82 12.18 16.46
CA CYS A 200 4.97 11.23 17.18
C CYS A 200 5.18 11.32 18.70
N TYR A 201 6.42 11.41 19.14
CA TYR A 201 6.73 11.55 20.58
C TYR A 201 6.09 12.81 21.19
N ARG A 202 6.10 13.93 20.46
CA ARG A 202 5.59 15.22 20.94
C ARG A 202 4.09 15.42 20.73
N LEU A 203 3.54 14.95 19.61
CA LEU A 203 2.21 15.34 19.16
C LEU A 203 1.18 14.18 19.25
N LEU A 204 1.63 12.91 19.19
CA LEU A 204 0.71 11.78 19.16
C LEU A 204 0.32 11.36 20.57
N PRO A 205 -0.95 11.54 21.01
CA PRO A 205 -1.42 11.00 22.27
C PRO A 205 -1.62 9.48 22.15
N GLU A 206 -1.68 8.78 23.31
CA GLU A 206 -2.19 7.41 23.32
C GLU A 206 -3.72 7.46 23.18
N THR A 207 -4.23 6.83 22.11
CA THR A 207 -5.66 6.87 21.78
C THR A 207 -6.42 5.64 22.28
N LEU A 208 -5.69 4.58 22.68
CA LEU A 208 -6.28 3.36 23.20
C LEU A 208 -6.01 3.23 24.72
N PRO A 209 -7.01 3.54 25.57
CA PRO A 209 -6.87 3.40 27.03
C PRO A 209 -6.53 1.96 27.43
N PRO A 210 -5.79 1.76 28.55
CA PRO A 210 -5.35 0.43 28.99
C PRO A 210 -6.48 -0.57 29.21
N ASP A 211 -7.63 -0.11 29.67
CA ASP A 211 -8.85 -0.90 29.91
C ASP A 211 -9.52 -1.41 28.59
N LYS A 212 -9.28 -0.74 27.48
CA LYS A 212 -9.79 -1.13 26.15
C LYS A 212 -8.81 -1.97 25.33
N ARG A 213 -7.60 -2.21 25.86
CA ARG A 213 -6.60 -3.03 25.17
C ARG A 213 -7.04 -4.49 25.11
N GLN A 214 -6.88 -5.07 23.94
CA GLN A 214 -7.20 -6.48 23.72
C GLN A 214 -5.97 -7.34 23.97
N SER A 215 -6.15 -8.49 24.61
CA SER A 215 -5.05 -9.45 24.73
C SER A 215 -4.65 -9.98 23.36
N LEU A 216 -3.35 -9.99 23.07
CA LEU A 216 -2.82 -10.62 21.86
C LEU A 216 -3.07 -12.13 21.94
N ARG A 217 -3.98 -12.63 21.13
CA ARG A 217 -4.30 -14.07 21.02
C ARG A 217 -3.92 -14.57 19.63
N PRO A 218 -2.65 -15.02 19.41
CA PRO A 218 -2.18 -15.42 18.10
C PRO A 218 -3.01 -16.53 17.47
N SER A 219 -3.47 -17.50 18.28
CA SER A 219 -4.32 -18.61 17.81
C SER A 219 -5.66 -18.12 17.24
N TYR A 220 -6.30 -17.15 17.90
CA TYR A 220 -7.54 -16.55 17.43
C TYR A 220 -7.32 -15.76 16.12
N LEU A 221 -6.29 -14.95 16.05
CA LEU A 221 -5.94 -14.19 14.86
C LEU A 221 -5.66 -15.13 13.69
N LEU A 222 -4.81 -16.13 13.91
CA LEU A 222 -4.43 -17.09 12.87
C LEU A 222 -5.64 -17.90 12.37
N SER A 223 -6.52 -18.36 13.27
CA SER A 223 -7.75 -19.07 12.91
C SER A 223 -8.70 -18.16 12.11
N THR A 224 -8.82 -16.90 12.49
CA THR A 224 -9.66 -15.92 11.77
C THR A 224 -9.08 -15.59 10.39
N TYR A 225 -7.77 -15.34 10.29
CA TYR A 225 -7.11 -15.12 9.01
C TYR A 225 -7.24 -16.35 8.10
N ARG A 226 -7.01 -17.55 8.65
CA ARG A 226 -7.21 -18.79 7.88
C ARG A 226 -8.64 -18.90 7.36
N ARG A 227 -9.66 -18.58 8.16
CA ARG A 227 -11.07 -18.61 7.73
C ARG A 227 -11.31 -17.62 6.59
N VAL A 228 -10.87 -16.37 6.70
CA VAL A 228 -11.03 -15.35 5.66
C VAL A 228 -10.29 -15.74 4.39
N LEU A 229 -9.02 -16.15 4.52
CA LEU A 229 -8.16 -16.56 3.39
C LEU A 229 -8.56 -17.90 2.78
N SER A 230 -9.36 -18.74 3.46
CA SER A 230 -9.92 -19.97 2.88
C SER A 230 -11.25 -19.75 2.18
N THR A 231 -11.82 -18.53 2.20
CA THR A 231 -13.10 -18.23 1.54
C THR A 231 -12.87 -17.97 0.06
N PRO A 232 -13.32 -18.84 -0.87
CA PRO A 232 -13.02 -18.67 -2.30
C PRO A 232 -13.53 -17.35 -2.88
N ARG A 233 -14.71 -16.91 -2.44
CA ARG A 233 -15.30 -15.63 -2.85
C ARG A 233 -14.40 -14.45 -2.50
N PHE A 234 -13.79 -14.45 -1.31
CA PHE A 234 -12.83 -13.44 -0.88
C PHE A 234 -11.55 -13.50 -1.72
N LEU A 235 -11.02 -14.71 -1.94
CA LEU A 235 -9.79 -14.89 -2.73
C LEU A 235 -9.96 -14.45 -4.19
N TYR A 236 -11.10 -14.71 -4.82
CA TYR A 236 -11.35 -14.26 -6.20
C TYR A 236 -11.32 -12.73 -6.31
N VAL A 237 -11.99 -12.02 -5.39
CA VAL A 237 -12.06 -10.55 -5.43
C VAL A 237 -10.73 -9.93 -5.02
N CYS A 238 -10.15 -10.37 -3.91
CA CYS A 238 -8.86 -9.85 -3.45
C CYS A 238 -7.71 -10.22 -4.40
N GLY A 239 -7.76 -11.42 -5.00
CA GLY A 239 -6.87 -11.84 -6.07
C GLY A 239 -6.98 -10.93 -7.30
N ALA A 240 -8.20 -10.60 -7.72
CA ALA A 240 -8.42 -9.66 -8.82
C ALA A 240 -7.80 -8.27 -8.52
N ILE A 241 -8.02 -7.73 -7.30
CA ILE A 241 -7.42 -6.45 -6.88
C ILE A 241 -5.89 -6.54 -6.90
N ALA A 242 -5.34 -7.60 -6.32
CA ALA A 242 -3.89 -7.78 -6.20
C ALA A 242 -3.23 -7.97 -7.58
N LEU A 243 -3.83 -8.76 -8.47
CA LEU A 243 -3.32 -9.01 -9.82
C LEU A 243 -3.40 -7.77 -10.72
N ASN A 244 -4.51 -7.02 -10.65
CA ASN A 244 -4.64 -5.76 -11.39
C ASN A 244 -3.59 -4.74 -10.93
N PHE A 245 -3.37 -4.63 -9.62
CA PHE A 245 -2.32 -3.77 -9.08
C PHE A 245 -0.93 -4.26 -9.47
N ALA A 246 -0.68 -5.56 -9.41
CA ALA A 246 0.60 -6.16 -9.78
C ALA A 246 0.95 -5.94 -11.26
N GLY A 247 -0.05 -5.85 -12.16
CA GLY A 247 0.16 -5.51 -13.58
C GLY A 247 0.78 -4.12 -13.77
N PHE A 248 0.32 -3.13 -13.02
CA PHE A 248 0.95 -1.80 -12.95
C PHE A 248 2.29 -1.85 -12.20
N PHE A 249 2.31 -2.49 -11.03
CA PHE A 249 3.46 -2.50 -10.13
C PHE A 249 4.66 -3.25 -10.71
N LEU A 250 4.44 -4.15 -11.67
CA LEU A 250 5.50 -4.78 -12.45
C LEU A 250 6.40 -3.73 -13.14
N TYR A 251 5.82 -2.66 -13.69
CA TYR A 251 6.60 -1.55 -14.26
C TYR A 251 7.35 -0.76 -13.21
N VAL A 252 6.75 -0.53 -12.04
CA VAL A 252 7.41 0.13 -10.89
C VAL A 252 8.61 -0.70 -10.43
N LEU A 253 8.41 -2.01 -10.24
CA LEU A 253 9.48 -2.93 -9.82
C LEU A 253 10.59 -3.07 -10.85
N SER A 254 10.26 -2.92 -12.13
CA SER A 254 11.21 -2.98 -13.24
C SER A 254 11.69 -1.59 -13.68
N ALA A 255 11.32 -0.51 -12.98
CA ALA A 255 11.57 0.86 -13.40
C ALA A 255 13.05 1.17 -13.74
N PRO A 256 14.05 0.72 -12.96
CA PRO A 256 15.44 0.93 -13.33
C PRO A 256 15.81 0.32 -14.67
N MET A 257 15.43 -0.94 -14.93
CA MET A 257 15.69 -1.61 -16.21
C MET A 257 14.85 -1.00 -17.34
N PHE A 258 13.56 -0.75 -17.08
CA PHE A 258 12.64 -0.20 -18.06
C PHE A 258 13.02 1.22 -18.49
N LEU A 259 13.23 2.14 -17.56
CA LEU A 259 13.53 3.53 -17.85
C LEU A 259 14.99 3.75 -18.26
N MET A 260 15.94 3.25 -17.46
CA MET A 260 17.34 3.59 -17.66
C MET A 260 17.98 2.73 -18.76
N THR A 261 17.70 1.41 -18.78
CA THR A 261 18.34 0.52 -19.75
C THR A 261 17.60 0.50 -21.09
N HIS A 262 16.25 0.39 -21.12
CA HIS A 262 15.51 0.27 -22.38
C HIS A 262 15.13 1.62 -23.00
N LEU A 263 14.83 2.64 -22.17
CA LEU A 263 14.40 3.95 -22.67
C LEU A 263 15.51 5.02 -22.63
N GLY A 264 16.69 4.71 -22.06
CA GLY A 264 17.83 5.63 -21.98
C GLY A 264 17.58 6.85 -21.10
N VAL A 265 16.65 6.74 -20.13
CA VAL A 265 16.27 7.84 -19.22
C VAL A 265 17.26 7.91 -18.06
N SER A 266 17.66 9.12 -17.65
CA SER A 266 18.54 9.34 -16.51
C SER A 266 17.86 9.06 -15.16
N GLU A 267 18.64 9.06 -14.08
CA GLU A 267 18.17 8.85 -12.71
C GLU A 267 17.09 9.87 -12.28
N THR A 268 17.09 11.05 -12.86
CA THR A 268 16.11 12.10 -12.57
C THR A 268 14.84 12.00 -13.40
N GLY A 269 14.81 11.13 -14.43
CA GLY A 269 13.71 11.00 -15.39
C GLY A 269 12.61 10.01 -15.00
N PHE A 270 12.58 9.50 -13.76
CA PHE A 270 11.55 8.55 -13.30
C PHE A 270 10.12 9.12 -13.37
N LEU A 271 9.99 10.44 -13.46
CA LEU A 271 8.69 11.09 -13.67
C LEU A 271 7.99 10.63 -14.95
N TRP A 272 8.71 10.18 -15.98
CA TRP A 272 8.13 9.61 -17.18
C TRP A 272 7.25 8.38 -16.93
N LEU A 273 7.56 7.56 -15.92
CA LEU A 273 6.72 6.44 -15.50
C LEU A 273 5.66 6.86 -14.47
N PHE A 274 6.12 7.58 -13.44
CA PHE A 274 5.25 7.90 -12.29
C PHE A 274 4.25 9.02 -12.60
N GLY A 275 4.58 9.97 -13.49
CA GLY A 275 3.68 11.04 -13.93
C GLY A 275 2.40 10.50 -14.58
N PRO A 276 2.49 9.74 -15.69
CA PRO A 276 1.32 9.10 -16.29
C PRO A 276 0.58 8.17 -15.31
N SER A 277 1.31 7.39 -14.49
CA SER A 277 0.69 6.49 -13.53
C SER A 277 -0.18 7.22 -12.51
N MET A 278 0.34 8.29 -11.91
CA MET A 278 -0.38 9.05 -10.90
C MET A 278 -1.51 9.88 -11.49
N SER A 279 -1.30 10.50 -12.65
CA SER A 279 -2.37 11.23 -13.34
C SER A 279 -3.51 10.29 -13.74
N GLY A 280 -3.20 9.07 -14.17
CA GLY A 280 -4.21 8.04 -14.43
C GLY A 280 -4.98 7.64 -13.17
N LEU A 281 -4.28 7.36 -12.06
CA LEU A 281 -4.91 7.06 -10.77
C LEU A 281 -5.83 8.20 -10.28
N LEU A 282 -5.39 9.45 -10.38
CA LEU A 282 -6.17 10.61 -9.97
C LEU A 282 -7.40 10.78 -10.86
N THR A 283 -7.23 10.70 -12.18
CA THR A 283 -8.32 10.80 -13.15
C THR A 283 -9.35 9.69 -12.94
N GLY A 284 -8.90 8.44 -12.80
CA GLY A 284 -9.78 7.30 -12.55
C GLY A 284 -10.51 7.39 -11.21
N SER A 285 -9.85 7.86 -10.16
CA SER A 285 -10.46 8.09 -8.85
C SER A 285 -11.51 9.20 -8.91
N TRP A 286 -11.25 10.28 -9.63
CA TRP A 286 -12.19 11.36 -9.85
C TRP A 286 -13.42 10.89 -10.65
N ILE A 287 -13.22 10.12 -11.74
CA ILE A 287 -14.31 9.52 -12.50
C ILE A 287 -15.12 8.58 -11.60
N SER A 288 -14.45 7.71 -10.82
CA SER A 288 -15.10 6.78 -9.89
C SER A 288 -16.02 7.50 -8.90
N GLY A 289 -15.57 8.64 -8.36
CA GLY A 289 -16.39 9.48 -7.48
C GLY A 289 -17.61 10.09 -8.19
N ARG A 290 -17.47 10.47 -9.47
CA ARG A 290 -18.57 11.03 -10.27
C ARG A 290 -19.60 10.01 -10.71
N VAL A 291 -19.20 8.80 -11.04
CA VAL A 291 -20.12 7.74 -11.49
C VAL A 291 -20.75 6.97 -10.32
N ALA A 292 -20.26 7.17 -9.10
CA ALA A 292 -20.81 6.57 -7.89
C ALA A 292 -22.29 7.02 -7.69
N GLY A 293 -23.17 6.03 -7.55
CA GLY A 293 -24.62 6.27 -7.48
C GLY A 293 -25.33 6.43 -8.82
N HIS A 294 -24.63 6.71 -9.93
CA HIS A 294 -25.21 6.81 -11.27
C HIS A 294 -25.05 5.53 -12.09
N LEU A 295 -23.93 4.83 -11.93
CA LEU A 295 -23.70 3.54 -12.58
C LEU A 295 -23.83 2.39 -11.57
N SER A 296 -24.38 1.27 -12.04
CA SER A 296 -24.40 0.04 -11.24
C SER A 296 -22.98 -0.51 -11.06
N ARG A 297 -22.74 -1.20 -9.93
CA ARG A 297 -21.43 -1.82 -9.61
C ARG A 297 -20.88 -2.68 -10.78
N PRO A 298 -21.67 -3.55 -11.45
CA PRO A 298 -21.18 -4.33 -12.59
C PRO A 298 -20.75 -3.45 -13.78
N ARG A 299 -21.49 -2.38 -14.09
CA ARG A 299 -21.16 -1.45 -15.18
C ARG A 299 -19.87 -0.68 -14.89
N THR A 300 -19.67 -0.23 -13.64
CA THR A 300 -18.43 0.43 -13.21
C THR A 300 -17.23 -0.51 -13.37
N LEU A 301 -17.39 -1.77 -12.98
CA LEU A 301 -16.34 -2.80 -13.18
C LEU A 301 -16.05 -3.05 -14.65
N ALA A 302 -17.09 -3.21 -15.47
CA ALA A 302 -16.94 -3.42 -16.92
C ALA A 302 -16.19 -2.25 -17.58
N ALA A 303 -16.51 -1.00 -17.21
CA ALA A 303 -15.80 0.18 -17.70
C ALA A 303 -14.32 0.19 -17.26
N GLY A 304 -14.05 -0.12 -15.98
CA GLY A 304 -12.68 -0.20 -15.45
C GLY A 304 -11.85 -1.28 -16.15
N TYR A 305 -12.38 -2.49 -16.28
CA TYR A 305 -11.71 -3.60 -16.99
C TYR A 305 -11.60 -3.34 -18.50
N GLY A 306 -12.60 -2.70 -19.11
CA GLY A 306 -12.54 -2.29 -20.52
C GLY A 306 -11.40 -1.32 -20.77
N LEU A 307 -11.22 -0.32 -19.88
CA LEU A 307 -10.14 0.66 -20.01
C LEU A 307 -8.76 0.03 -19.75
N MET A 308 -8.64 -0.84 -18.74
CA MET A 308 -7.41 -1.61 -18.50
C MET A 308 -7.08 -2.53 -19.68
N GLY A 309 -8.09 -3.21 -20.25
CA GLY A 309 -7.93 -4.07 -21.42
C GLY A 309 -7.47 -3.29 -22.65
N PHE A 310 -8.09 -2.14 -22.93
CA PHE A 310 -7.65 -1.22 -23.98
C PHE A 310 -6.19 -0.81 -23.78
N ALA A 311 -5.81 -0.44 -22.56
CA ALA A 311 -4.44 -0.06 -22.23
C ALA A 311 -3.46 -1.23 -22.41
N ALA A 312 -3.81 -2.43 -21.97
CA ALA A 312 -2.96 -3.61 -22.10
C ALA A 312 -2.76 -4.03 -23.57
N CYS A 313 -3.83 -4.03 -24.35
CA CYS A 313 -3.75 -4.29 -25.81
C CYS A 313 -2.93 -3.22 -26.53
N GLY A 314 -3.17 -1.93 -26.21
CA GLY A 314 -2.38 -0.82 -26.75
C GLY A 314 -0.91 -0.93 -26.39
N ASN A 315 -0.59 -1.30 -25.13
CA ASN A 315 0.78 -1.49 -24.67
C ASN A 315 1.49 -2.63 -25.42
N LEU A 316 0.81 -3.76 -25.61
CA LEU A 316 1.33 -4.88 -26.41
C LEU A 316 1.58 -4.45 -27.85
N LEU A 317 0.61 -3.79 -28.49
CA LEU A 317 0.70 -3.36 -29.88
C LEU A 317 1.83 -2.35 -30.09
N LEU A 318 1.91 -1.31 -29.25
CA LEU A 318 2.94 -0.28 -29.36
C LEU A 318 4.36 -0.86 -29.19
N ASN A 319 4.56 -1.75 -28.19
CA ASN A 319 5.86 -2.39 -27.99
C ASN A 319 6.15 -3.50 -29.02
N ALA A 320 5.16 -4.02 -29.75
CA ALA A 320 5.38 -4.94 -30.86
C ALA A 320 5.79 -4.21 -32.15
N LEU A 321 5.19 -3.05 -32.43
CA LEU A 321 5.34 -2.32 -33.69
C LEU A 321 6.43 -1.24 -33.63
N LEU A 322 6.67 -0.64 -32.46
CA LEU A 322 7.61 0.47 -32.30
C LEU A 322 8.83 0.04 -31.47
N PRO A 323 10.01 0.63 -31.72
CA PRO A 323 11.16 0.45 -30.84
C PRO A 323 10.86 1.05 -29.46
N PRO A 324 11.54 0.58 -28.38
CA PRO A 324 11.41 1.21 -27.08
C PRO A 324 11.70 2.72 -27.14
N GLY A 325 10.82 3.54 -26.56
CA GLY A 325 10.98 4.99 -26.60
C GLY A 325 9.85 5.75 -25.91
N LEU A 326 10.02 7.04 -25.75
CA LEU A 326 9.07 7.95 -25.15
C LEU A 326 8.31 8.75 -26.23
N PRO A 327 7.03 9.07 -26.02
CA PRO A 327 6.20 8.75 -24.83
C PRO A 327 5.43 7.41 -24.94
N TRP A 328 5.46 6.72 -26.09
CA TRP A 328 4.54 5.60 -26.38
C TRP A 328 4.72 4.37 -25.50
N SER A 329 5.94 4.10 -24.98
CA SER A 329 6.15 2.98 -24.05
C SER A 329 5.54 3.20 -22.67
N VAL A 330 5.24 4.44 -22.28
CA VAL A 330 4.67 4.79 -20.97
C VAL A 330 3.21 5.26 -21.04
N ALA A 331 2.75 5.77 -22.18
CA ALA A 331 1.40 6.31 -22.34
C ALA A 331 0.28 5.32 -21.98
N PRO A 332 0.36 4.01 -22.32
CA PRO A 332 -0.67 3.04 -21.93
C PRO A 332 -0.85 2.90 -20.42
N ILE A 333 0.18 3.20 -19.62
CA ILE A 333 0.15 3.07 -18.16
C ILE A 333 -0.85 4.05 -17.55
N PHE A 334 -1.01 5.25 -18.14
CA PHE A 334 -2.05 6.21 -17.76
C PHE A 334 -3.45 5.59 -17.81
N PHE A 335 -3.80 4.98 -18.95
CA PHE A 335 -5.13 4.38 -19.15
C PHE A 335 -5.32 3.15 -18.26
N TYR A 336 -4.26 2.36 -18.07
CA TYR A 336 -4.30 1.20 -17.18
C TYR A 336 -4.59 1.59 -15.74
N THR A 337 -3.85 2.56 -15.19
CA THR A 337 -4.03 3.03 -13.82
C THR A 337 -5.35 3.78 -13.62
N CYS A 338 -5.84 4.47 -14.66
CA CYS A 338 -7.16 5.10 -14.66
C CYS A 338 -8.27 4.03 -14.55
N GLY A 339 -8.23 2.98 -15.37
CA GLY A 339 -9.18 1.86 -15.29
C GLY A 339 -9.09 1.11 -13.98
N MET A 340 -7.89 0.91 -13.44
CA MET A 340 -7.66 0.30 -12.13
C MET A 340 -8.30 1.13 -11.01
N ALA A 341 -8.10 2.44 -10.99
CA ALA A 341 -8.67 3.33 -9.99
C ALA A 341 -10.21 3.40 -10.06
N LEU A 342 -10.79 3.17 -11.23
CA LEU A 342 -12.24 3.05 -11.41
C LEU A 342 -12.78 1.72 -10.84
N ALA A 343 -12.07 0.61 -11.03
CA ALA A 343 -12.53 -0.73 -10.63
C ALA A 343 -12.30 -1.05 -9.15
N VAL A 344 -11.16 -0.64 -8.58
CA VAL A 344 -10.70 -1.04 -7.23
C VAL A 344 -11.68 -0.70 -6.12
N PRO A 345 -12.33 0.48 -6.04
CA PRO A 345 -13.30 0.77 -4.98
C PRO A 345 -14.46 -0.23 -4.96
N THR A 346 -14.99 -0.56 -6.14
CA THR A 346 -16.11 -1.51 -6.27
C THR A 346 -15.69 -2.92 -5.87
N LEU A 347 -14.51 -3.38 -6.30
CA LEU A 347 -13.96 -4.67 -5.89
C LEU A 347 -13.73 -4.72 -4.37
N THR A 348 -13.21 -3.65 -3.77
CA THR A 348 -13.00 -3.55 -2.32
C THR A 348 -14.31 -3.68 -1.55
N LEU A 349 -15.39 -3.05 -2.02
CA LEU A 349 -16.72 -3.23 -1.43
C LEU A 349 -17.17 -4.70 -1.52
N TYR A 350 -17.02 -5.34 -2.67
CA TYR A 350 -17.36 -6.77 -2.80
C TYR A 350 -16.52 -7.68 -1.89
N ALA A 351 -15.26 -7.31 -1.64
CA ALA A 351 -14.39 -8.07 -0.73
C ALA A 351 -14.79 -7.90 0.74
N LEU A 352 -15.19 -6.69 1.17
CA LEU A 352 -15.32 -6.35 2.59
C LEU A 352 -16.76 -6.35 3.11
N ASP A 353 -17.77 -6.12 2.25
CA ASP A 353 -19.18 -6.06 2.66
C ASP A 353 -19.67 -7.32 3.39
N PRO A 354 -19.24 -8.56 3.02
CA PRO A 354 -19.69 -9.76 3.70
C PRO A 354 -19.20 -9.91 5.15
N TYR A 355 -18.20 -9.12 5.56
CA TYR A 355 -17.50 -9.34 6.86
C TYR A 355 -17.99 -8.44 8.01
N GLY A 356 -18.96 -7.54 7.81
CA GLY A 356 -19.60 -6.76 8.87
C GLY A 356 -18.63 -6.21 9.93
N ALA A 357 -18.74 -6.69 11.18
CA ALA A 357 -17.88 -6.29 12.29
C ALA A 357 -16.40 -6.68 12.12
N GLN A 358 -16.08 -7.67 11.25
CA GLN A 358 -14.72 -8.14 10.99
C GLN A 358 -14.07 -7.48 9.76
N ARG A 359 -14.66 -6.39 9.22
CA ARG A 359 -14.12 -5.67 8.04
C ARG A 359 -12.65 -5.28 8.20
N GLY A 360 -12.21 -4.93 9.41
CA GLY A 360 -10.81 -4.57 9.68
C GLY A 360 -9.85 -5.75 9.45
N LEU A 361 -10.20 -6.94 9.92
CA LEU A 361 -9.42 -8.15 9.71
C LEU A 361 -9.41 -8.56 8.23
N ALA A 362 -10.55 -8.47 7.55
CA ALA A 362 -10.65 -8.74 6.11
C ALA A 362 -9.80 -7.74 5.29
N ALA A 363 -9.81 -6.46 5.65
CA ALA A 363 -8.96 -5.45 5.01
C ALA A 363 -7.46 -5.73 5.21
N SER A 364 -7.05 -6.22 6.38
CA SER A 364 -5.67 -6.67 6.62
C SER A 364 -5.30 -7.87 5.75
N CYS A 365 -6.20 -8.84 5.57
CA CYS A 365 -6.01 -9.97 4.66
C CYS A 365 -5.90 -9.51 3.20
N GLN A 366 -6.73 -8.55 2.76
CA GLN A 366 -6.64 -7.97 1.41
C GLN A 366 -5.29 -7.29 1.19
N THR A 367 -4.85 -6.47 2.14
CA THR A 367 -3.54 -5.78 2.07
C THR A 367 -2.38 -6.78 2.07
N PHE A 368 -2.48 -7.83 2.90
CA PHE A 368 -1.51 -8.92 2.92
C PHE A 368 -1.40 -9.61 1.55
N LEU A 369 -2.52 -10.03 0.95
CA LEU A 369 -2.52 -10.70 -0.35
C LEU A 369 -1.91 -9.82 -1.44
N GLN A 370 -2.24 -8.52 -1.46
CA GLN A 370 -1.69 -7.58 -2.43
C GLN A 370 -0.18 -7.38 -2.23
N ALA A 371 0.27 -7.15 -1.00
CA ALA A 371 1.68 -6.94 -0.70
C ALA A 371 2.51 -8.22 -0.89
N ALA A 372 1.97 -9.39 -0.53
CA ALA A 372 2.62 -10.68 -0.75
C ALA A 372 2.78 -10.97 -2.25
N LEU A 373 1.74 -10.75 -3.04
CA LEU A 373 1.82 -10.89 -4.49
C LEU A 373 2.86 -9.93 -5.09
N ASN A 374 2.89 -8.68 -4.65
CA ASN A 374 3.91 -7.71 -5.08
C ASN A 374 5.33 -8.17 -4.72
N GLY A 375 5.52 -8.76 -3.53
CA GLY A 375 6.79 -9.36 -3.13
C GLY A 375 7.20 -10.54 -4.01
N ILE A 376 6.25 -11.40 -4.38
CA ILE A 376 6.48 -12.53 -5.31
C ILE A 376 6.80 -12.01 -6.72
N VAL A 377 6.06 -11.00 -7.20
CA VAL A 377 6.33 -10.36 -8.50
C VAL A 377 7.73 -9.74 -8.51
N ALA A 378 8.14 -9.06 -7.43
CA ALA A 378 9.49 -8.51 -7.28
C ALA A 378 10.57 -9.59 -7.27
N ALA A 379 10.30 -10.72 -6.59
CA ALA A 379 11.26 -11.81 -6.42
C ALA A 379 11.49 -12.62 -7.70
N ALA A 380 10.42 -12.87 -8.46
CA ALA A 380 10.43 -13.85 -9.54
C ALA A 380 9.97 -13.27 -10.89
N LEU A 381 8.80 -12.65 -10.95
CA LEU A 381 8.19 -12.28 -12.23
C LEU A 381 8.89 -11.09 -12.90
N ALA A 382 9.22 -10.04 -12.13
CA ALA A 382 9.92 -8.89 -12.67
C ALA A 382 11.29 -9.25 -13.27
N PRO A 383 12.16 -10.04 -12.61
CA PRO A 383 13.42 -10.50 -13.20
C PRO A 383 13.26 -11.33 -14.47
N LEU A 384 12.18 -12.10 -14.59
CA LEU A 384 11.92 -12.90 -15.80
C LEU A 384 11.48 -12.02 -16.98
N LEU A 385 10.80 -10.90 -16.72
CA LEU A 385 10.14 -10.10 -17.75
C LEU A 385 10.87 -8.80 -18.10
N TRP A 386 11.74 -8.29 -17.27
CA TRP A 386 12.38 -6.98 -17.45
C TRP A 386 13.39 -6.89 -18.60
N HIS A 387 13.75 -8.02 -19.22
CA HIS A 387 14.71 -8.05 -20.32
C HIS A 387 14.20 -7.38 -21.61
N SER A 388 12.90 -7.12 -21.71
CA SER A 388 12.29 -6.50 -22.89
C SER A 388 11.01 -5.76 -22.49
N THR A 389 10.77 -4.61 -23.13
CA THR A 389 9.51 -3.87 -22.98
C THR A 389 8.30 -4.68 -23.44
N ARG A 390 8.49 -5.59 -24.43
CA ARG A 390 7.45 -6.54 -24.90
C ARG A 390 7.08 -7.55 -23.81
N HIS A 391 8.06 -8.11 -23.11
CA HIS A 391 7.80 -9.03 -22.02
C HIS A 391 7.09 -8.35 -20.85
N LEU A 392 7.45 -7.09 -20.52
CA LEU A 392 6.74 -6.31 -19.51
C LEU A 392 5.27 -6.06 -19.91
N ALA A 393 5.03 -5.70 -21.18
CA ALA A 393 3.68 -5.51 -21.70
C ALA A 393 2.85 -6.82 -21.64
N ALA A 394 3.46 -7.96 -22.01
CA ALA A 394 2.84 -9.28 -21.92
C ALA A 394 2.55 -9.66 -20.46
N GLY A 395 3.47 -9.39 -19.54
CA GLY A 395 3.27 -9.61 -18.11
C GLY A 395 2.11 -8.80 -17.54
N MET A 396 2.01 -7.51 -17.88
CA MET A 396 0.87 -6.66 -17.49
C MET A 396 -0.46 -7.21 -18.02
N ALA A 397 -0.51 -7.61 -19.31
CA ALA A 397 -1.69 -8.18 -19.92
C ALA A 397 -2.09 -9.54 -19.29
N GLY A 398 -1.11 -10.40 -19.01
CA GLY A 398 -1.33 -11.69 -18.34
C GLY A 398 -1.87 -11.53 -16.92
N LEU A 399 -1.29 -10.63 -16.13
CA LEU A 399 -1.76 -10.33 -14.78
C LEU A 399 -3.18 -9.73 -14.80
N LEU A 400 -3.49 -8.84 -15.76
CA LEU A 400 -4.83 -8.32 -15.96
C LEU A 400 -5.83 -9.43 -16.32
N ALA A 401 -5.46 -10.33 -17.23
CA ALA A 401 -6.33 -11.44 -17.66
C ALA A 401 -6.67 -12.37 -16.49
N LEU A 402 -5.67 -12.70 -15.64
CA LEU A 402 -5.89 -13.47 -14.42
C LEU A 402 -6.76 -12.71 -13.42
N GLY A 403 -6.58 -11.40 -13.26
CA GLY A 403 -7.41 -10.56 -12.42
C GLY A 403 -8.87 -10.48 -12.92
N ALA A 404 -9.06 -10.35 -14.23
CA ALA A 404 -10.38 -10.37 -14.85
C ALA A 404 -11.08 -11.73 -14.69
N LEU A 405 -10.34 -12.83 -14.82
CA LEU A 405 -10.86 -14.16 -14.54
C LEU A 405 -11.35 -14.28 -13.10
N GLY A 406 -10.58 -13.80 -12.12
CA GLY A 406 -11.00 -13.77 -10.70
C GLY A 406 -12.30 -12.99 -10.51
N ALA A 407 -12.43 -11.80 -11.11
CA ALA A 407 -13.63 -10.98 -11.04
C ALA A 407 -14.84 -11.68 -11.70
N LEU A 408 -14.65 -12.35 -12.83
CA LEU A 408 -15.69 -13.13 -13.52
C LEU A 408 -16.14 -14.34 -12.70
N LEU A 409 -15.21 -15.08 -12.10
CA LEU A 409 -15.53 -16.22 -11.24
C LEU A 409 -16.33 -15.79 -10.00
N HIS A 410 -15.97 -14.65 -9.42
CA HIS A 410 -16.78 -14.06 -8.34
C HIS A 410 -18.20 -13.74 -8.80
N HIS A 411 -18.33 -13.04 -9.94
CA HIS A 411 -19.66 -12.67 -10.47
C HIS A 411 -20.53 -13.89 -10.75
N ARG A 412 -19.99 -14.93 -11.39
CA ARG A 412 -20.72 -16.18 -11.67
C ARG A 412 -21.21 -16.86 -10.40
N ARG A 413 -20.39 -16.91 -9.34
CA ARG A 413 -20.79 -17.52 -8.06
C ARG A 413 -21.92 -16.73 -7.39
N VAL A 414 -21.83 -15.40 -7.36
CA VAL A 414 -22.89 -14.56 -6.79
C VAL A 414 -24.21 -14.73 -7.55
N SER A 415 -24.15 -14.81 -8.88
CA SER A 415 -25.36 -15.03 -9.71
C SER A 415 -25.94 -16.42 -9.50
N ALA A 416 -25.11 -17.44 -9.31
CA ALA A 416 -25.58 -18.80 -9.03
C ALA A 416 -26.25 -18.91 -7.65
N GLU A 417 -25.70 -18.25 -6.62
CA GLU A 417 -26.30 -18.18 -5.28
C GLU A 417 -27.62 -17.42 -5.27
N ALA A 418 -27.76 -16.36 -6.07
CA ALA A 418 -28.98 -15.57 -6.19
C ALA A 418 -30.10 -16.31 -6.95
N GLY A 419 -29.76 -17.28 -7.81
CA GLY A 419 -30.72 -18.12 -8.54
C GLY A 419 -31.07 -19.43 -7.83
N ALA A 420 -30.44 -19.76 -6.71
CA ALA A 420 -30.76 -20.93 -5.94
C ALA A 420 -32.09 -20.75 -5.18
N PRO A 421 -33.00 -21.74 -5.19
CA PRO A 421 -34.24 -21.66 -4.42
C PRO A 421 -33.91 -21.50 -2.91
N PRO A 422 -34.73 -20.75 -2.16
CA PRO A 422 -34.52 -20.59 -0.73
C PRO A 422 -34.47 -21.94 -0.04
N PRO A 423 -33.62 -22.13 0.99
CA PRO A 423 -33.56 -23.38 1.72
C PRO A 423 -34.96 -23.71 2.27
N GLN A 424 -35.43 -24.92 2.00
CA GLN A 424 -36.70 -25.38 2.54
C GLN A 424 -36.64 -25.27 4.06
N PRO A 425 -37.71 -24.76 4.72
CA PRO A 425 -37.77 -24.74 6.17
C PRO A 425 -37.60 -26.18 6.68
N SER A 426 -36.73 -26.38 7.64
CA SER A 426 -36.58 -27.66 8.32
C SER A 426 -37.94 -28.17 8.79
N PRO A 427 -38.30 -29.43 8.57
CA PRO A 427 -39.56 -29.99 9.06
C PRO A 427 -39.64 -29.79 10.58
N PRO A 428 -40.85 -29.46 11.09
CA PRO A 428 -41.05 -29.27 12.52
C PRO A 428 -40.60 -30.54 13.28
N PRO A 429 -40.06 -30.41 14.50
CA PRO A 429 -39.68 -31.55 15.29
C PRO A 429 -40.89 -32.48 15.41
N GLN A 430 -40.72 -33.74 15.01
CA GLN A 430 -41.73 -34.77 15.22
C GLN A 430 -41.87 -34.94 16.73
N GLU A 431 -43.04 -34.56 17.25
CA GLU A 431 -43.45 -34.93 18.62
C GLU A 431 -43.51 -36.46 18.66
N THR A 432 -42.56 -37.05 19.35
CA THR A 432 -42.61 -38.47 19.69
C THR A 432 -43.66 -38.66 20.75
N PRO A 433 -44.54 -39.68 20.60
CA PRO A 433 -45.63 -39.96 21.52
C PRO A 433 -45.17 -40.37 22.92
#